data_0d7595a8e9f2174d0741a55ca164c803
#
_entry.id   0d7595a8e9f2174d0741a55ca164c803
#
_cell.length_a   1.000
_cell.length_b   1.000
_cell.length_c   1.000
_cell.angle_alpha   90.00
_cell.angle_beta   90.00
_cell.angle_gamma   90.00
#
_symmetry.space_group_name_H-M   'P 1'
#
loop_
_entity.id
_entity.type
_entity.pdbx_description
1 polymer ?
#
loop_
_entity_poly.entity_id
_entity_poly.type
_entity_poly.pdbx_seq_one_letter_code
_entity_poly.pdbx_strand_id
1 'polypeptide(L)'
;MADQPAVTDAAEERQERRRRSAAERSRWRKKRREKDRARRAQQPAPPVQPTREHGPGRPKTRQGVVVSAKPDKTITVRIDVTRRHRHYKKIVRGSTTLHAHDERNEAHEGDTVRVVESRPLSRTKRWRLVEILERAR
;
A
#
# COMPACT_ATOMS: atom_id res chain seq x y z
N MET A 1 -55.92 28.27 -22.74
CA MET A 1 -54.59 28.06 -23.36
C MET A 1 -53.63 28.84 -22.50
N ALA A 2 -52.91 28.13 -21.66
CA ALA A 2 -52.04 28.72 -20.67
C ALA A 2 -50.60 28.75 -21.19
N ASP A 3 -50.07 29.94 -21.14
CA ASP A 3 -48.76 30.41 -21.49
C ASP A 3 -47.68 29.74 -20.59
N GLN A 4 -46.76 29.00 -21.15
CA GLN A 4 -45.61 28.40 -20.44
C GLN A 4 -44.28 28.82 -21.06
N PRO A 5 -43.86 30.11 -21.03
CA PRO A 5 -42.48 30.48 -21.39
C PRO A 5 -41.58 30.79 -20.21
N ALA A 6 -42.10 31.09 -19.02
CA ALA A 6 -41.26 31.63 -17.93
C ALA A 6 -40.31 30.62 -17.24
N VAL A 7 -40.56 29.33 -17.36
CA VAL A 7 -39.74 28.28 -16.69
C VAL A 7 -38.51 27.90 -17.49
N THR A 8 -38.55 28.05 -18.81
CA THR A 8 -37.44 27.75 -19.72
C THR A 8 -36.36 28.82 -19.66
N ASP A 9 -36.73 30.10 -19.60
CA ASP A 9 -35.75 31.22 -19.55
C ASP A 9 -34.89 31.19 -18.27
N ALA A 10 -35.50 30.92 -17.13
CA ALA A 10 -34.77 30.82 -15.87
C ALA A 10 -33.78 29.61 -15.83
N ALA A 11 -34.12 28.51 -16.51
CA ALA A 11 -33.23 27.35 -16.61
C ALA A 11 -32.06 27.62 -17.55
N GLU A 12 -32.30 28.32 -18.64
CA GLU A 12 -31.29 28.72 -19.61
C GLU A 12 -30.29 29.72 -18.99
N GLU A 13 -30.78 30.73 -18.27
CA GLU A 13 -29.94 31.68 -17.55
C GLU A 13 -29.06 30.97 -16.51
N ARG A 14 -29.59 30.01 -15.74
CA ARG A 14 -28.81 29.22 -14.80
C ARG A 14 -27.74 28.39 -15.49
N GLN A 15 -28.03 27.84 -16.65
CA GLN A 15 -27.12 27.07 -17.45
C GLN A 15 -26.00 27.96 -18.02
N GLU A 16 -26.34 29.14 -18.51
CA GLU A 16 -25.38 30.11 -19.02
C GLU A 16 -24.44 30.63 -17.92
N ARG A 17 -24.99 30.97 -16.74
CA ARG A 17 -24.17 31.33 -15.56
C ARG A 17 -23.19 30.21 -15.18
N ARG A 18 -23.62 28.95 -15.22
CA ARG A 18 -22.74 27.79 -14.99
C ARG A 18 -21.64 27.69 -16.03
N ARG A 19 -21.96 27.87 -17.31
CA ARG A 19 -21.00 27.88 -18.42
C ARG A 19 -19.97 29.00 -18.28
N ARG A 20 -20.41 30.21 -17.98
CA ARG A 20 -19.52 31.38 -17.75
C ARG A 20 -18.58 31.12 -16.57
N SER A 21 -19.10 30.68 -15.45
CA SER A 21 -18.28 30.37 -14.27
C SER A 21 -17.32 29.18 -14.50
N ALA A 22 -17.70 28.20 -15.31
CA ALA A 22 -16.81 27.11 -15.70
C ALA A 22 -15.67 27.59 -16.62
N ALA A 23 -15.98 28.48 -17.57
CA ALA A 23 -15.00 29.08 -18.47
C ALA A 23 -14.00 29.95 -17.69
N GLU A 24 -14.46 30.75 -16.74
CA GLU A 24 -13.60 31.57 -15.88
C GLU A 24 -12.66 30.69 -15.04
N ARG A 25 -13.18 29.63 -14.39
CA ARG A 25 -12.37 28.67 -13.64
C ARG A 25 -11.32 28.00 -14.54
N SER A 26 -11.69 27.66 -15.77
CA SER A 26 -10.78 27.10 -16.75
C SER A 26 -9.65 28.04 -17.11
N ARG A 27 -9.98 29.32 -17.43
CA ARG A 27 -9.00 30.39 -17.71
C ARG A 27 -8.08 30.63 -16.52
N TRP A 28 -8.60 30.67 -15.30
CA TRP A 28 -7.82 30.83 -14.08
C TRP A 28 -6.85 29.66 -13.86
N ARG A 29 -7.30 28.42 -14.05
CA ARG A 29 -6.45 27.22 -13.96
C ARG A 29 -5.32 27.26 -15.00
N LYS A 30 -5.62 27.70 -16.23
CA LYS A 30 -4.62 27.82 -17.29
C LYS A 30 -3.55 28.85 -16.91
N LYS A 31 -3.95 30.06 -16.49
CA LYS A 31 -3.02 31.11 -16.02
C LYS A 31 -2.15 30.64 -14.84
N ARG A 32 -2.76 29.92 -13.88
CA ARG A 32 -2.02 29.37 -12.74
C ARG A 32 -0.97 28.35 -13.19
N ARG A 33 -1.32 27.43 -14.08
CA ARG A 33 -0.38 26.45 -14.64
C ARG A 33 0.77 27.12 -15.39
N GLU A 34 0.48 28.13 -16.18
CA GLU A 34 1.51 28.91 -16.90
C GLU A 34 2.45 29.62 -15.92
N LYS A 35 1.91 30.25 -14.88
CA LYS A 35 2.70 30.88 -13.82
C LYS A 35 3.57 29.88 -13.06
N ASP A 36 3.00 28.72 -12.71
CA ASP A 36 3.74 27.67 -12.02
C ASP A 36 4.84 27.06 -12.92
N ARG A 37 4.55 26.92 -14.22
CA ARG A 37 5.54 26.47 -15.21
C ARG A 37 6.68 27.49 -15.38
N ALA A 38 6.36 28.76 -15.49
CA ALA A 38 7.36 29.84 -15.59
C ALA A 38 8.22 29.89 -14.32
N ARG A 39 7.60 29.78 -13.14
CA ARG A 39 8.32 29.72 -11.86
C ARG A 39 9.25 28.51 -11.77
N ARG A 40 8.82 27.35 -12.24
CA ARG A 40 9.68 26.15 -12.27
C ARG A 40 10.83 26.28 -13.26
N ALA A 41 10.62 26.95 -14.39
CA ALA A 41 11.67 27.18 -15.39
C ALA A 41 12.74 28.16 -14.88
N GLN A 42 12.38 29.08 -13.99
CA GLN A 42 13.31 30.05 -13.37
C GLN A 42 14.00 29.48 -12.12
N GLN A 43 13.51 28.41 -11.54
CA GLN A 43 14.18 27.77 -10.41
C GLN A 43 15.37 26.94 -10.92
N PRO A 44 16.58 27.19 -10.39
CA PRO A 44 17.69 26.30 -10.68
C PRO A 44 17.31 24.88 -10.29
N ALA A 45 17.66 23.92 -11.13
CA ALA A 45 17.42 22.51 -10.83
C ALA A 45 17.98 22.21 -9.44
N PRO A 46 17.21 21.55 -8.55
CA PRO A 46 17.73 21.17 -7.25
C PRO A 46 19.02 20.38 -7.47
N PRO A 47 20.05 20.59 -6.64
CA PRO A 47 21.28 19.85 -6.76
C PRO A 47 20.95 18.35 -6.80
N VAL A 48 21.41 17.68 -7.83
CA VAL A 48 21.26 16.23 -7.97
C VAL A 48 21.92 15.60 -6.75
N GLN A 49 21.14 15.24 -5.75
CA GLN A 49 21.66 14.50 -4.62
C GLN A 49 22.16 13.17 -5.17
N PRO A 50 23.40 12.77 -4.83
CA PRO A 50 23.89 11.46 -5.26
C PRO A 50 22.86 10.42 -4.86
N THR A 51 22.39 9.67 -5.85
CA THR A 51 21.48 8.56 -5.62
C THR A 51 22.14 7.68 -4.58
N ARG A 52 21.55 7.58 -3.40
CA ARG A 52 22.04 6.63 -2.39
C ARG A 52 22.04 5.28 -3.08
N GLU A 53 23.22 4.72 -3.27
CA GLU A 53 23.34 3.35 -3.74
C GLU A 53 22.65 2.48 -2.69
N HIS A 54 21.38 2.16 -2.97
CA HIS A 54 20.67 1.17 -2.19
C HIS A 54 21.28 -0.18 -2.55
N GLY A 55 22.27 -0.57 -1.82
CA GLY A 55 22.73 -1.95 -1.83
C GLY A 55 21.54 -2.91 -1.62
N PRO A 56 21.65 -4.18 -2.00
CA PRO A 56 20.57 -5.14 -1.84
C PRO A 56 20.07 -5.08 -0.39
N GLY A 57 18.79 -4.70 -0.24
CA GLY A 57 18.18 -4.50 1.08
C GLY A 57 18.32 -5.78 1.91
N ARG A 58 18.56 -5.64 3.20
CA ARG A 58 18.64 -6.78 4.11
C ARG A 58 17.30 -7.54 4.08
N PRO A 59 17.28 -8.85 3.81
CA PRO A 59 16.05 -9.62 3.74
C PRO A 59 15.31 -9.55 5.08
N LYS A 60 13.99 -9.38 5.02
CA LYS A 60 13.16 -9.31 6.22
C LYS A 60 13.08 -10.68 6.88
N THR A 61 13.25 -10.69 8.19
CA THR A 61 13.09 -11.88 9.02
C THR A 61 11.83 -11.75 9.87
N ARG A 62 11.09 -12.83 10.01
CA ARG A 62 9.87 -12.89 10.81
C ARG A 62 9.86 -14.13 11.68
N GLN A 63 9.21 -14.03 12.85
CA GLN A 63 8.97 -15.15 13.76
C GLN A 63 7.47 -15.38 13.88
N GLY A 64 7.06 -16.64 14.00
CA GLY A 64 5.67 -17.00 14.14
C GLY A 64 5.49 -18.47 14.50
N VAL A 65 4.25 -18.85 14.71
CA VAL A 65 3.86 -20.22 15.06
C VAL A 65 3.33 -20.94 13.82
N VAL A 66 3.74 -22.18 13.61
CA VAL A 66 3.26 -23.04 12.53
C VAL A 66 1.83 -23.47 12.83
N VAL A 67 0.91 -23.12 11.95
CA VAL A 67 -0.51 -23.48 12.04
C VAL A 67 -0.80 -24.77 11.28
N SER A 68 -0.07 -25.01 10.19
CA SER A 68 -0.24 -26.23 9.40
C SER A 68 1.05 -26.58 8.67
N ALA A 69 1.38 -27.87 8.67
CA ALA A 69 2.50 -28.47 7.96
C ALA A 69 2.05 -29.60 7.01
N LYS A 70 0.76 -29.63 6.64
CA LYS A 70 0.18 -30.70 5.81
C LYS A 70 0.72 -30.80 4.38
N PRO A 71 0.93 -29.67 3.65
CA PRO A 71 1.45 -29.74 2.29
C PRO A 71 2.94 -30.06 2.29
N ASP A 72 3.39 -30.90 1.34
CA ASP A 72 4.79 -31.20 1.15
C ASP A 72 5.62 -29.95 0.91
N LYS A 73 6.77 -29.83 1.59
CA LYS A 73 7.72 -28.71 1.52
C LYS A 73 7.09 -27.34 1.73
N THR A 74 5.99 -27.27 2.50
CA THR A 74 5.28 -26.01 2.71
C THR A 74 4.65 -25.95 4.08
N ILE A 75 5.01 -24.94 4.84
CA ILE A 75 4.41 -24.65 6.14
C ILE A 75 3.62 -23.35 6.11
N THR A 76 2.54 -23.32 6.87
CA THR A 76 1.73 -22.12 7.09
C THR A 76 2.03 -21.55 8.46
N VAL A 77 2.60 -20.35 8.49
CA VAL A 77 3.06 -19.68 9.72
C VAL A 77 2.16 -18.52 10.03
N ARG A 78 1.64 -18.43 11.25
CA ARG A 78 0.90 -17.30 11.79
C ARG A 78 1.84 -16.41 12.57
N ILE A 79 1.82 -15.11 12.23
CA ILE A 79 2.59 -14.08 12.91
C ILE A 79 1.61 -13.18 13.64
N ASP A 80 1.71 -13.12 14.95
CA ASP A 80 0.91 -12.23 15.78
C ASP A 80 1.65 -10.91 15.95
N VAL A 81 0.99 -9.81 15.60
CA VAL A 81 1.53 -8.45 15.68
C VAL A 81 0.69 -7.64 16.66
N THR A 82 1.33 -7.13 17.68
CA THR A 82 0.71 -6.21 18.64
C THR A 82 1.28 -4.82 18.41
N ARG A 83 0.40 -3.86 18.14
CA ARG A 83 0.80 -2.46 17.91
C ARG A 83 -0.13 -1.50 18.63
N ARG A 84 0.40 -0.35 19.04
CA ARG A 84 -0.42 0.73 19.61
C ARG A 84 -1.04 1.54 18.47
N HIS A 85 -2.37 1.74 18.52
CA HIS A 85 -3.06 2.58 17.56
C HIS A 85 -2.53 4.02 17.65
N ARG A 86 -2.13 4.62 16.54
CA ARG A 86 -1.45 5.92 16.52
C ARG A 86 -2.30 7.05 17.12
N HIS A 87 -3.58 7.07 16.81
CA HIS A 87 -4.50 8.13 17.27
C HIS A 87 -5.11 7.80 18.65
N TYR A 88 -5.79 6.67 18.76
CA TYR A 88 -6.51 6.29 19.98
C TYR A 88 -5.64 5.68 21.08
N LYS A 89 -4.35 5.49 20.83
CA LYS A 89 -3.38 4.91 21.81
C LYS A 89 -3.76 3.51 22.33
N LYS A 90 -4.85 2.93 21.84
CA LYS A 90 -5.31 1.58 22.19
C LYS A 90 -4.37 0.51 21.60
N ILE A 91 -4.14 -0.57 22.33
CA ILE A 91 -3.39 -1.74 21.84
C ILE A 91 -4.29 -2.50 20.86
N VAL A 92 -3.82 -2.64 19.61
CA VAL A 92 -4.47 -3.42 18.56
C VAL A 92 -3.63 -4.65 18.29
N ARG A 93 -4.26 -5.81 18.36
CA ARG A 93 -3.68 -7.11 18.01
C ARG A 93 -4.17 -7.50 16.62
N GLY A 94 -3.28 -7.98 15.79
CA GLY A 94 -3.58 -8.51 14.47
C GLY A 94 -2.73 -9.73 14.20
N SER A 95 -3.21 -10.63 13.35
CA SER A 95 -2.42 -11.77 12.89
C SER A 95 -2.30 -11.74 11.37
N THR A 96 -1.18 -12.24 10.87
CA THR A 96 -0.94 -12.39 9.44
C THR A 96 -0.42 -13.79 9.18
N THR A 97 -0.98 -14.45 8.18
CA THR A 97 -0.58 -15.80 7.79
C THR A 97 0.38 -15.72 6.60
N LEU A 98 1.48 -16.46 6.67
CA LEU A 98 2.50 -16.57 5.62
C LEU A 98 2.69 -18.03 5.24
N HIS A 99 2.98 -18.27 3.95
CA HIS A 99 3.43 -19.58 3.48
C HIS A 99 4.94 -19.57 3.31
N ALA A 100 5.63 -20.46 4.00
CA ALA A 100 7.07 -20.59 3.95
C ALA A 100 7.46 -21.96 3.36
N HIS A 101 8.61 -21.98 2.70
CA HIS A 101 9.19 -23.18 2.14
C HIS A 101 10.07 -23.86 3.19
N ASP A 102 9.76 -25.13 3.45
CA ASP A 102 10.52 -26.03 4.30
C ASP A 102 11.01 -27.21 3.45
N GLU A 103 12.26 -27.21 3.06
CA GLU A 103 12.85 -28.22 2.16
C GLU A 103 12.83 -29.61 2.75
N ARG A 104 13.00 -29.72 4.08
CA ARG A 104 13.20 -30.98 4.80
C ARG A 104 11.95 -31.49 5.53
N ASN A 105 10.87 -30.70 5.51
CA ASN A 105 9.65 -30.97 6.30
C ASN A 105 9.98 -31.17 7.81
N GLU A 106 10.86 -30.32 8.35
CA GLU A 106 11.33 -30.41 9.73
C GLU A 106 10.37 -29.77 10.73
N ALA A 107 9.59 -28.79 10.27
CA ALA A 107 8.69 -28.03 11.13
C ALA A 107 7.32 -28.71 11.24
N HIS A 108 6.82 -28.82 12.47
CA HIS A 108 5.53 -29.41 12.81
C HIS A 108 4.51 -28.35 13.25
N GLU A 109 3.24 -28.72 13.31
CA GLU A 109 2.19 -27.85 13.81
C GLU A 109 2.44 -27.50 15.29
N GLY A 110 2.38 -26.21 15.61
CA GLY A 110 2.64 -25.68 16.95
C GLY A 110 4.07 -25.15 17.15
N ASP A 111 5.02 -25.49 16.29
CA ASP A 111 6.40 -25.05 16.43
C ASP A 111 6.53 -23.52 16.23
N THR A 112 7.40 -22.89 17.03
CA THR A 112 7.79 -21.51 16.83
C THR A 112 8.99 -21.44 15.88
N VAL A 113 8.81 -20.79 14.74
CA VAL A 113 9.81 -20.79 13.66
C VAL A 113 10.24 -19.38 13.27
N ARG A 114 11.45 -19.28 12.75
CA ARG A 114 11.99 -18.07 12.10
C ARG A 114 12.04 -18.28 10.58
N VAL A 115 11.39 -17.35 9.87
CA VAL A 115 11.34 -17.35 8.41
C VAL A 115 11.98 -16.09 7.84
N VAL A 116 12.64 -16.21 6.68
CA VAL A 116 13.28 -15.11 5.96
C VAL A 116 12.61 -14.90 4.61
N GLU A 117 12.52 -13.63 4.21
CA GLU A 117 12.04 -13.25 2.89
C GLU A 117 12.99 -13.79 1.81
N SER A 118 12.45 -14.38 0.76
CA SER A 118 13.18 -14.92 -0.37
C SER A 118 12.55 -14.52 -1.69
N ARG A 119 13.24 -14.78 -2.81
CA ARG A 119 12.62 -14.68 -4.13
C ARG A 119 11.32 -15.52 -4.17
N PRO A 120 10.34 -15.16 -5.00
CA PRO A 120 9.14 -15.97 -5.17
C PRO A 120 9.49 -17.41 -5.55
N LEU A 121 9.14 -18.38 -4.68
CA LEU A 121 9.36 -19.80 -4.91
C LEU A 121 8.16 -20.47 -5.55
N SER A 122 6.95 -19.96 -5.25
CA SER A 122 5.69 -20.38 -5.86
C SER A 122 4.71 -19.21 -5.87
N ARG A 123 3.47 -19.45 -6.32
CA ARG A 123 2.41 -18.42 -6.35
C ARG A 123 2.22 -17.74 -4.99
N THR A 124 2.29 -18.48 -3.88
CA THR A 124 2.05 -17.98 -2.52
C THR A 124 3.29 -17.94 -1.63
N LYS A 125 4.32 -18.75 -1.93
CA LYS A 125 5.54 -18.85 -1.13
C LYS A 125 6.55 -17.78 -1.48
N ARG A 126 6.81 -16.87 -0.55
CA ARG A 126 7.83 -15.82 -0.64
C ARG A 126 8.75 -15.82 0.58
N TRP A 127 8.62 -16.86 1.41
CA TRP A 127 9.37 -17.03 2.64
C TRP A 127 10.01 -18.41 2.68
N ARG A 128 11.13 -18.52 3.36
CA ARG A 128 11.83 -19.77 3.58
C ARG A 128 12.06 -19.97 5.08
N LEU A 129 11.91 -21.17 5.55
CA LEU A 129 12.29 -21.58 6.91
C LEU A 129 13.81 -21.43 7.08
N VAL A 130 14.23 -20.81 8.17
CA VAL A 130 15.66 -20.69 8.55
C VAL A 130 15.97 -21.63 9.69
N GLU A 131 15.16 -21.55 10.75
CA GLU A 131 15.36 -22.35 11.95
C GLU A 131 14.05 -22.52 12.74
N ILE A 132 14.02 -23.55 13.55
CA ILE A 132 12.97 -23.82 14.52
C ILE A 132 13.50 -23.32 15.86
N LEU A 133 12.81 -22.34 16.45
CA LEU A 133 13.19 -21.73 17.73
C LEU A 133 12.75 -22.59 18.90
N GLU A 134 11.48 -23.04 18.86
CA GLU A 134 10.88 -23.85 19.89
C GLU A 134 10.00 -24.92 19.22
N ARG A 135 10.11 -26.16 19.69
CA ARG A 135 9.24 -27.27 19.27
C ARG A 135 8.03 -27.36 20.18
N ALA A 136 6.86 -27.57 19.58
CA ALA A 136 5.68 -27.89 20.34
C ALA A 136 5.87 -29.23 21.07
N ARG A 137 5.44 -29.28 22.33
CA ARG A 137 5.43 -30.51 23.12
C ARG A 137 4.18 -31.31 22.86
#